data_7d1bd24f1d8b2a36b0626ae8580ed1a5
#
_entry.id   7d1bd24f1d8b2a36b0626ae8580ed1a5
#
_cell.length_a   1.000
_cell.length_b   1.000
_cell.length_c   1.000
_cell.angle_alpha   90.00
_cell.angle_beta   90.00
_cell.angle_gamma   90.00
#
_symmetry.space_group_name_H-M   'P 1'
#
loop_
_entity.id
_entity.type
_entity.pdbx_description
1 polymer ?
#
loop_
_entity_poly.entity_id
_entity_poly.type
_entity_poly.pdbx_seq_one_letter_code
_entity_poly.pdbx_strand_id
1 'polypeptide(L)' 'MPNPVFSRILLKLSGEILAGKKGYGIDPEITNNLALKIKEVTGKGIQVGIVIGGG' A
#
# COMPACT_ATOMS: atom_id res chain seq x y z
N MET A 1 -26.65 10.12 3.60
CA MET A 1 -25.35 9.50 3.88
C MET A 1 -24.25 10.16 3.07
N PRO A 2 -23.34 10.80 3.71
CA PRO A 2 -22.27 11.44 2.94
C PRO A 2 -21.36 10.41 2.31
N ASN A 3 -20.93 10.70 1.12
CA ASN A 3 -19.94 9.87 0.46
C ASN A 3 -18.58 10.13 1.06
N PRO A 4 -17.69 9.18 0.97
CA PRO A 4 -16.32 9.45 1.39
C PRO A 4 -15.75 10.61 0.60
N VAL A 5 -15.01 11.44 1.28
CA VAL A 5 -14.41 12.62 0.66
C VAL A 5 -13.45 12.19 -0.44
N PHE A 6 -12.74 11.09 -0.21
CA PHE A 6 -11.78 10.57 -1.18
C PHE A 6 -12.22 9.20 -1.63
N SER A 7 -12.41 9.06 -2.93
CA SER A 7 -12.66 7.74 -3.52
C SER A 7 -11.39 7.15 -4.12
N ARG A 8 -10.30 7.88 -4.06
CA ARG A 8 -9.00 7.44 -4.58
C ARG A 8 -7.90 7.85 -3.63
N ILE A 9 -6.95 6.95 -3.47
CA ILE A 9 -5.78 7.19 -2.65
C ILE A 9 -4.55 6.82 -3.45
N LEU A 10 -3.54 7.69 -3.43
CA LEU A 10 -2.26 7.38 -4.04
C LEU A 10 -1.28 7.07 -2.92
N LEU A 11 -0.75 5.86 -2.96
CA LEU A 11 0.18 5.38 -1.95
C LEU A 11 1.58 5.26 -2.57
N LYS A 12 2.54 5.95 -1.98
CA LYS A 12 3.93 5.86 -2.44
C LYS A 12 4.71 4.99 -1.48
N LEU A 13 5.42 4.02 -2.03
CA LEU A 13 6.23 3.09 -1.23
C LEU A 13 7.67 3.15 -1.71
N SER A 14 8.59 3.28 -0.76
CA SER A 14 10.01 3.22 -1.09
C SER A 14 10.47 1.77 -1.04
N GLY A 15 11.56 1.48 -1.75
CA GLY A 15 12.13 0.15 -1.72
C GLY A 15 12.58 -0.26 -0.32
N GLU A 16 13.02 0.72 0.47
CA GLU A 16 13.44 0.43 1.83
C GLU A 16 12.32 -0.14 2.68
N ILE A 17 11.12 0.40 2.52
CA ILE A 17 9.97 -0.09 3.26
C ILE A 17 9.65 -1.52 2.87
N LEU A 18 9.70 -1.82 1.57
CA LEU A 18 9.39 -3.15 1.08
C LEU A 18 10.44 -4.18 1.47
N ALA A 19 11.67 -3.74 1.64
CA ALA A 19 12.75 -4.63 2.03
C ALA A 19 12.65 -5.05 3.49
N GLY A 20 12.05 -4.21 4.31
CA GLY A 20 11.90 -4.51 5.73
C GLY A 20 13.24 -4.73 6.39
N LYS A 21 13.33 -5.77 7.21
CA LYS A 21 14.55 -6.06 7.96
C LYS A 21 15.69 -6.57 7.10
N LYS A 22 15.39 -7.03 5.89
CA LYS A 22 16.43 -7.56 5.02
C LYS A 22 17.34 -6.47 4.47
N GLY A 23 16.82 -5.26 4.35
CA GLY A 23 17.57 -4.14 3.81
C GLY A 23 17.71 -4.16 2.29
N TYR A 24 17.22 -5.18 1.62
CA TYR A 24 17.23 -5.28 0.17
C TYR A 24 16.13 -6.22 -0.29
N GLY A 25 15.74 -6.07 -1.53
CA GLY A 25 14.71 -6.91 -2.11
C GLY A 25 13.33 -6.57 -1.55
N ILE A 26 12.47 -7.56 -1.52
CA ILE A 26 11.11 -7.42 -1.00
C ILE A 26 10.89 -8.44 0.10
N ASP A 27 10.47 -7.97 1.25
CA ASP A 27 10.14 -8.83 2.37
C ASP A 27 8.72 -9.35 2.19
N PRO A 28 8.51 -10.66 2.07
CA PRO A 28 7.17 -11.21 1.87
C PRO A 28 6.20 -10.86 2.99
N GLU A 29 6.68 -10.76 4.22
CA GLU A 29 5.81 -10.42 5.34
C GLU A 29 5.28 -9.00 5.21
N ILE A 30 6.16 -8.06 4.86
CA ILE A 30 5.76 -6.67 4.66
C ILE A 30 4.76 -6.57 3.50
N THR A 31 5.07 -7.26 2.41
CA THR A 31 4.20 -7.24 1.23
C THR A 31 2.83 -7.82 1.55
N ASN A 32 2.79 -8.91 2.29
CA ASN A 32 1.53 -9.53 2.66
C ASN A 32 0.68 -8.62 3.55
N ASN A 33 1.31 -8.00 4.53
CA ASN A 33 0.61 -7.08 5.42
C ASN A 33 0.06 -5.88 4.66
N LEU A 34 0.84 -5.37 3.72
CA LEU A 34 0.40 -4.26 2.89
C LEU A 34 -0.77 -4.66 2.01
N ALA A 35 -0.71 -5.86 1.43
CA ALA A 35 -1.79 -6.34 0.58
C ALA A 35 -3.10 -6.47 1.38
N LEU A 36 -3.02 -6.91 2.61
CA LEU A 36 -4.21 -7.02 3.46
C LEU A 36 -4.80 -5.64 3.75
N LYS A 37 -3.98 -4.66 3.99
CA LYS A 37 -4.44 -3.29 4.20
C LYS A 37 -5.12 -2.72 2.97
N ILE A 38 -4.51 -2.94 1.81
CA ILE A 38 -5.07 -2.47 0.55
C ILE A 38 -6.41 -3.15 0.29
N LYS A 39 -6.50 -4.44 0.54
CA LYS A 39 -7.74 -5.17 0.36
C LYS A 39 -8.84 -4.61 1.25
N GLU A 40 -8.51 -4.29 2.48
CA GLU A 40 -9.47 -3.70 3.42
C GLU A 40 -10.00 -2.36 2.91
N VAL A 41 -9.10 -1.51 2.42
CA VAL A 41 -9.46 -0.20 1.91
C VAL A 41 -10.29 -0.31 0.64
N THR A 42 -9.89 -1.16 -0.29
CA THR A 42 -10.62 -1.32 -1.54
C THR A 42 -11.99 -1.95 -1.31
N GLY A 43 -12.10 -2.77 -0.28
CA GLY A 43 -13.39 -3.34 0.10
C GLY A 43 -14.41 -2.29 0.52
N LYS A 44 -13.95 -1.09 0.84
CA LYS A 44 -14.82 0.01 1.18
C LYS A 44 -15.17 0.89 -0.03
N GLY A 45 -14.79 0.47 -1.21
CA GLY A 45 -15.08 1.21 -2.43
C GLY A 45 -14.07 2.28 -2.77
N ILE A 46 -12.91 2.26 -2.11
CA ILE A 46 -11.85 3.24 -2.35
C ILE A 46 -10.84 2.66 -3.33
N GLN A 47 -10.51 3.42 -4.35
CA GLN A 47 -9.49 3.03 -5.30
C GLN A 47 -8.11 3.37 -4.77
N VAL A 48 -7.18 2.46 -4.91
CA VAL A 48 -5.82 2.67 -4.43
C VAL A 48 -4.85 2.56 -5.59
N GLY A 49 -4.08 3.62 -5.81
CA GLY A 49 -2.97 3.59 -6.75
C GLY A 49 -1.68 3.46 -5.96
N ILE A 50 -0.78 2.65 -6.44
CA ILE A 50 0.49 2.42 -5.75
C ILE A 50 1.64 2.83 -6.64
N VAL A 51 2.51 3.67 -6.10
CA VAL A 51 3.74 4.08 -6.78
C VAL A 51 4.90 3.50 -5.98
N ILE A 52 5.71 2.71 -6.63
CA ILE A 52 6.90 2.13 -6.00
C ILE A 52 8.11 2.77 -6.64
N GLY A 53 9.00 3.30 -5.81
CA GLY A 53 10.19 3.94 -6.32
C GLY A 53 11.35 3.84 -5.36
N GLY A 54 12.56 3.95 -5.89
CA GLY A 54 13.75 4.02 -5.09
C GLY A 54 13.75 5.28 -4.26
N GLY A 55 13.97 5.10 -3.02
CA GLY A 55 13.79 6.19 -2.14
C GLY A 55 14.88 7.12 -1.87
#